data_221e85b6e64ef9884ef660251f2f32fe
#
_entry.id   221e85b6e64ef9884ef660251f2f32fe
#
_cell.length_a   1.000
_cell.length_b   1.000
_cell.length_c   1.000
_cell.angle_alpha   90.00
_cell.angle_beta   90.00
_cell.angle_gamma   90.00
#
_symmetry.space_group_name_H-M   'P 1'
#
loop_
_entity.id
_entity.type
_entity.pdbx_description
1 polymer ?
#
loop_
_entity_poly.entity_id
_entity_poly.type
_entity_poly.pdbx_seq_one_letter_code
_entity_poly.pdbx_strand_id
1 'polypeptide(L)'
;MRFADVAKFILVSFLVVGTSAMGARPARAAEPYCPNPSHQQPQQVPANLVARVAKALQIDAAPVPGETFVRCAGATLMGCSIGANLVCGKADTRRQIPGATKWCHHNPGETIIPMFATGHATIYEWSCVGGRAVPGKAVVAVDSSGYIAENWKAIP
;
A
#
# COMPACT_ATOMS: atom_id res chain seq x y z
N MET A 1 77.50 41.61 0.75
CA MET A 1 77.68 40.78 -0.46
C MET A 1 76.95 39.49 -0.33
N ARG A 2 76.24 39.14 -1.36
CA ARG A 2 75.52 37.91 -1.75
C ARG A 2 74.01 37.88 -1.50
N PHE A 3 73.40 37.95 -2.64
CA PHE A 3 71.94 37.79 -2.94
C PHE A 3 71.58 36.33 -2.66
N ALA A 4 70.36 36.14 -2.13
CA ALA A 4 69.68 34.85 -2.12
C ALA A 4 68.27 35.03 -2.70
N ASP A 5 68.03 34.26 -3.77
CA ASP A 5 66.84 34.25 -4.59
C ASP A 5 65.57 33.79 -3.81
N VAL A 6 64.51 34.56 -4.03
CA VAL A 6 63.16 34.20 -3.55
C VAL A 6 62.45 33.47 -4.68
N ALA A 7 62.37 32.15 -4.60
CA ALA A 7 61.56 31.34 -5.52
C ALA A 7 60.10 31.53 -5.21
N LYS A 8 59.34 32.10 -6.13
CA LYS A 8 57.84 32.17 -6.11
C LYS A 8 57.26 30.83 -6.47
N PHE A 9 56.69 30.12 -5.50
CA PHE A 9 55.82 28.98 -5.77
C PHE A 9 54.45 29.48 -6.16
N ILE A 10 54.08 29.30 -7.41
CA ILE A 10 52.71 29.50 -7.91
C ILE A 10 51.92 28.21 -7.63
N LEU A 11 51.03 28.26 -6.63
CA LEU A 11 50.07 27.20 -6.38
C LEU A 11 48.92 27.32 -7.40
N VAL A 12 48.92 26.46 -8.39
CA VAL A 12 47.77 26.30 -9.31
C VAL A 12 46.74 25.39 -8.64
N SER A 13 45.72 26.01 -8.07
CA SER A 13 44.55 25.25 -7.55
C SER A 13 43.68 24.77 -8.71
N PHE A 14 43.73 23.48 -9.00
CA PHE A 14 42.78 22.83 -9.87
C PHE A 14 41.45 22.69 -9.17
N LEU A 15 40.48 23.49 -9.57
CA LEU A 15 39.05 23.32 -9.18
C LEU A 15 38.49 22.13 -9.97
N VAL A 16 38.38 20.95 -9.35
CA VAL A 16 37.70 19.81 -9.90
C VAL A 16 36.19 20.06 -9.70
N VAL A 17 35.51 20.53 -10.74
CA VAL A 17 34.06 20.62 -10.79
C VAL A 17 33.52 19.20 -11.00
N GLY A 18 33.15 18.52 -9.91
CA GLY A 18 32.49 17.25 -9.95
C GLY A 18 31.06 17.41 -10.49
N THR A 19 30.84 17.07 -11.76
CA THR A 19 29.49 16.91 -12.31
C THR A 19 28.86 15.66 -11.73
N SER A 20 28.00 15.81 -10.72
CA SER A 20 27.14 14.73 -10.22
C SER A 20 26.12 14.41 -11.30
N ALA A 21 26.37 13.36 -12.08
CA ALA A 21 25.40 12.79 -12.98
C ALA A 21 24.26 12.22 -12.10
N MET A 22 23.15 12.96 -11.95
CA MET A 22 21.90 12.42 -11.46
C MET A 22 21.46 11.35 -12.44
N GLY A 23 21.73 10.08 -12.12
CA GLY A 23 21.25 8.94 -12.88
C GLY A 23 19.73 8.96 -12.89
N ALA A 24 19.13 9.38 -13.99
CA ALA A 24 17.71 9.24 -14.21
C ALA A 24 17.38 7.75 -14.10
N ARG A 25 16.60 7.35 -13.10
CA ARG A 25 16.04 5.99 -13.03
C ARG A 25 15.28 5.76 -14.33
N PRO A 26 15.52 4.64 -15.05
CA PRO A 26 14.75 4.33 -16.22
C PRO A 26 13.27 4.34 -15.85
N ALA A 27 12.47 5.12 -16.56
CA ALA A 27 11.02 5.12 -16.40
C ALA A 27 10.54 3.68 -16.59
N ARG A 28 9.96 3.08 -15.56
CA ARG A 28 9.42 1.72 -15.65
C ARG A 28 8.35 1.74 -16.72
N ALA A 29 8.47 0.90 -17.76
CA ALA A 29 7.47 0.79 -18.80
C ALA A 29 6.08 0.60 -18.15
N ALA A 30 5.08 1.38 -18.61
CA ALA A 30 3.72 1.26 -18.09
C ALA A 30 3.24 -0.16 -18.26
N GLU A 31 2.59 -0.70 -17.23
CA GLU A 31 2.01 -2.05 -17.24
C GLU A 31 0.95 -2.13 -18.36
N PRO A 32 1.07 -3.04 -19.33
CA PRO A 32 0.16 -3.09 -20.49
C PRO A 32 -1.32 -3.29 -20.12
N TYR A 33 -1.58 -3.86 -18.95
CA TYR A 33 -2.93 -4.06 -18.42
C TYR A 33 -3.59 -2.79 -17.89
N CYS A 34 -2.79 -1.85 -17.36
CA CYS A 34 -3.29 -0.71 -16.60
C CYS A 34 -3.74 0.54 -17.39
N PRO A 35 -3.50 0.72 -18.70
CA PRO A 35 -4.09 1.84 -19.43
C PRO A 35 -5.63 1.83 -19.49
N ASN A 36 -6.25 0.67 -19.28
CA ASN A 36 -7.71 0.55 -19.31
C ASN A 36 -8.34 1.11 -18.01
N PRO A 37 -9.18 2.17 -18.07
CA PRO A 37 -9.82 2.76 -16.91
C PRO A 37 -10.70 1.79 -16.10
N SER A 38 -11.30 0.78 -16.73
CA SER A 38 -12.11 -0.22 -16.04
C SER A 38 -11.30 -1.08 -15.06
N HIS A 39 -9.98 -1.18 -15.26
CA HIS A 39 -9.08 -1.96 -14.42
C HIS A 39 -8.69 -1.26 -13.10
N GLN A 40 -9.20 -0.07 -12.82
CA GLN A 40 -9.07 0.58 -11.51
C GLN A 40 -9.90 -0.11 -10.42
N GLN A 41 -10.93 -0.86 -10.80
CA GLN A 41 -11.73 -1.69 -9.89
C GLN A 41 -11.15 -3.12 -9.82
N PRO A 42 -11.37 -3.86 -8.73
CA PRO A 42 -10.98 -5.26 -8.64
C PRO A 42 -11.63 -6.10 -9.74
N GLN A 43 -10.81 -6.84 -10.44
CA GLN A 43 -11.20 -7.77 -11.49
C GLN A 43 -10.70 -9.17 -11.13
N GLN A 44 -11.35 -10.21 -11.64
CA GLN A 44 -10.79 -11.56 -11.61
C GLN A 44 -9.44 -11.57 -12.32
N VAL A 45 -8.52 -12.42 -11.87
CA VAL A 45 -7.20 -12.53 -12.46
C VAL A 45 -7.31 -13.10 -13.89
N PRO A 46 -6.92 -12.34 -14.93
CA PRO A 46 -6.90 -12.86 -16.29
C PRO A 46 -5.94 -14.05 -16.45
N ALA A 47 -6.25 -14.98 -17.35
CA ALA A 47 -5.47 -16.20 -17.54
C ALA A 47 -3.98 -15.94 -17.82
N ASN A 48 -3.67 -14.90 -18.58
CA ASN A 48 -2.30 -14.50 -18.90
C ASN A 48 -1.52 -13.87 -17.71
N LEU A 49 -2.19 -13.54 -16.61
CA LEU A 49 -1.58 -12.97 -15.41
C LEU A 49 -1.48 -13.96 -14.25
N VAL A 50 -2.09 -15.14 -14.35
CA VAL A 50 -2.19 -16.13 -13.27
C VAL A 50 -0.82 -16.44 -12.65
N ALA A 51 0.15 -16.89 -13.44
CA ALA A 51 1.47 -17.26 -12.92
C ALA A 51 2.21 -16.09 -12.29
N ARG A 52 2.08 -14.91 -12.86
CA ARG A 52 2.70 -13.66 -12.38
C ARG A 52 2.10 -13.22 -11.05
N VAL A 53 0.78 -13.30 -10.92
CA VAL A 53 0.04 -12.96 -9.68
C VAL A 53 0.36 -13.97 -8.58
N ALA A 54 0.29 -15.27 -8.88
CA ALA A 54 0.61 -16.34 -7.92
C ALA A 54 2.01 -16.15 -7.32
N LYS A 55 3.01 -15.92 -8.19
CA LYS A 55 4.39 -15.67 -7.77
C LYS A 55 4.50 -14.43 -6.87
N ALA A 56 3.86 -13.31 -7.24
CA ALA A 56 3.95 -12.06 -6.49
C ALA A 56 3.24 -12.11 -5.14
N LEU A 57 2.12 -12.83 -5.06
CA LEU A 57 1.36 -13.04 -3.83
C LEU A 57 1.89 -14.21 -2.99
N GLN A 58 2.85 -15.00 -3.51
CA GLN A 58 3.41 -16.19 -2.84
C GLN A 58 2.34 -17.24 -2.53
N ILE A 59 1.43 -17.47 -3.47
CA ILE A 59 0.41 -18.53 -3.38
C ILE A 59 0.84 -19.71 -4.23
N ASP A 60 0.79 -20.93 -3.65
CA ASP A 60 1.29 -22.17 -4.29
C ASP A 60 0.35 -22.69 -5.39
N ALA A 61 -0.92 -22.35 -5.31
CA ALA A 61 -1.94 -22.73 -6.27
C ALA A 61 -2.25 -21.62 -7.28
N ALA A 62 -2.90 -21.95 -8.38
CA ALA A 62 -3.49 -20.97 -9.26
C ALA A 62 -4.46 -20.08 -8.47
N PRO A 63 -4.52 -18.76 -8.75
CA PRO A 63 -5.46 -17.86 -8.10
C PRO A 63 -6.88 -18.40 -8.18
N VAL A 64 -7.52 -18.56 -7.01
CA VAL A 64 -8.87 -19.10 -6.93
C VAL A 64 -9.85 -18.04 -7.43
N PRO A 65 -10.72 -18.37 -8.41
CA PRO A 65 -11.79 -17.48 -8.85
C PRO A 65 -12.67 -17.04 -7.66
N GLY A 66 -12.94 -15.73 -7.54
CA GLY A 66 -13.71 -15.17 -6.42
C GLY A 66 -12.87 -14.84 -5.17
N GLU A 67 -11.63 -15.33 -5.07
CA GLU A 67 -10.76 -15.07 -3.91
C GLU A 67 -9.55 -14.21 -4.25
N THR A 68 -9.06 -14.26 -5.49
CA THR A 68 -7.88 -13.49 -5.92
C THR A 68 -8.28 -12.48 -6.99
N PHE A 69 -7.84 -11.25 -6.81
CA PHE A 69 -8.21 -10.12 -7.65
C PHE A 69 -6.98 -9.33 -8.08
N VAL A 70 -7.10 -8.66 -9.22
CA VAL A 70 -6.16 -7.65 -9.68
C VAL A 70 -6.88 -6.33 -9.92
N ARG A 71 -6.17 -5.22 -9.75
CA ARG A 71 -6.61 -3.88 -10.15
C ARG A 71 -5.41 -3.02 -10.49
N CYS A 72 -5.65 -1.88 -11.06
CA CYS A 72 -4.60 -0.87 -11.27
C CYS A 72 -4.66 0.23 -10.21
N ALA A 73 -3.50 0.60 -9.68
CA ALA A 73 -3.30 1.81 -8.90
C ALA A 73 -2.42 2.74 -9.75
N GLY A 74 -3.06 3.64 -10.49
CA GLY A 74 -2.38 4.37 -11.58
C GLY A 74 -1.84 3.41 -12.64
N ALA A 75 -0.55 3.48 -12.92
CA ALA A 75 0.12 2.61 -13.90
C ALA A 75 0.65 1.29 -13.29
N THR A 76 0.37 1.00 -12.03
CA THR A 76 0.88 -0.19 -11.33
C THR A 76 -0.22 -1.24 -11.23
N LEU A 77 0.09 -2.46 -11.68
CA LEU A 77 -0.77 -3.61 -11.45
C LEU A 77 -0.62 -4.06 -9.99
N MET A 78 -1.75 -4.21 -9.31
CA MET A 78 -1.83 -4.64 -7.93
C MET A 78 -2.61 -5.95 -7.84
N GLY A 79 -2.20 -6.83 -6.94
CA GLY A 79 -2.88 -8.09 -6.64
C GLY A 79 -3.29 -8.16 -5.18
N CYS A 80 -4.41 -8.81 -4.91
CA CYS A 80 -4.94 -9.09 -3.59
C CYS A 80 -5.59 -10.47 -3.58
N SER A 81 -5.37 -11.24 -2.51
CA SER A 81 -6.07 -12.50 -2.28
C SER A 81 -6.81 -12.44 -0.95
N ILE A 82 -8.09 -12.78 -0.96
CA ILE A 82 -8.93 -12.80 0.25
C ILE A 82 -8.36 -13.85 1.21
N GLY A 83 -8.25 -13.48 2.47
CA GLY A 83 -7.86 -14.36 3.57
C GLY A 83 -8.83 -14.23 4.73
N ALA A 84 -8.55 -14.94 5.84
CA ALA A 84 -9.42 -14.94 7.02
C ALA A 84 -9.72 -13.53 7.55
N ASN A 85 -8.73 -12.63 7.51
CA ASN A 85 -8.84 -11.26 8.00
C ASN A 85 -8.48 -10.21 6.93
N LEU A 86 -8.32 -10.63 5.66
CA LEU A 86 -7.90 -9.77 4.57
C LEU A 86 -9.01 -9.67 3.53
N VAL A 87 -9.42 -8.45 3.21
CA VAL A 87 -10.43 -8.14 2.21
C VAL A 87 -9.81 -7.41 1.01
N CYS A 88 -10.27 -7.74 -0.19
CA CYS A 88 -9.87 -7.05 -1.43
C CYS A 88 -10.87 -5.95 -1.86
N GLY A 89 -11.91 -5.74 -1.08
CA GLY A 89 -12.91 -4.69 -1.30
C GLY A 89 -12.46 -3.31 -0.83
N LYS A 90 -13.35 -2.34 -0.95
CA LYS A 90 -13.14 -0.99 -0.42
C LYS A 90 -13.01 -1.00 1.10
N ALA A 91 -12.19 -0.11 1.62
CA ALA A 91 -12.10 0.18 3.04
C ALA A 91 -13.43 0.71 3.58
N ASP A 92 -13.80 0.28 4.75
CA ASP A 92 -14.95 0.83 5.48
C ASP A 92 -14.47 1.98 6.38
N THR A 93 -14.76 3.19 5.94
CA THR A 93 -14.41 4.44 6.65
C THR A 93 -15.56 4.96 7.51
N ARG A 94 -16.66 4.23 7.63
CA ARG A 94 -17.81 4.63 8.45
C ARG A 94 -17.41 4.67 9.93
N ARG A 95 -17.86 5.71 10.60
CA ARG A 95 -17.65 5.88 12.04
C ARG A 95 -18.85 5.40 12.89
N GLN A 96 -19.81 4.76 12.26
CA GLN A 96 -20.96 4.13 12.89
C GLN A 96 -21.24 2.80 12.19
N ILE A 97 -21.16 1.72 12.95
CA ILE A 97 -21.38 0.35 12.46
C ILE A 97 -22.47 -0.29 13.33
N PRO A 98 -23.63 -0.64 12.77
CA PRO A 98 -24.73 -1.22 13.54
C PRO A 98 -24.36 -2.50 14.29
N GLY A 99 -23.57 -3.38 13.67
CA GLY A 99 -23.06 -4.61 14.29
C GLY A 99 -22.22 -4.33 15.53
N ALA A 100 -21.31 -3.37 15.46
CA ALA A 100 -20.50 -2.93 16.59
C ALA A 100 -21.38 -2.35 17.74
N THR A 101 -22.37 -1.54 17.39
CA THR A 101 -23.31 -0.98 18.38
C THR A 101 -24.08 -2.10 19.06
N LYS A 102 -24.61 -3.07 18.31
CA LYS A 102 -25.31 -4.24 18.87
C LYS A 102 -24.41 -5.04 19.82
N TRP A 103 -23.14 -5.25 19.42
CA TRP A 103 -22.17 -5.92 20.27
C TRP A 103 -21.98 -5.19 21.60
N CYS A 104 -21.77 -3.88 21.59
CA CYS A 104 -21.55 -3.08 22.80
C CYS A 104 -22.73 -3.03 23.75
N HIS A 105 -23.96 -3.15 23.27
CA HIS A 105 -25.14 -3.28 24.15
C HIS A 105 -25.08 -4.53 25.05
N HIS A 106 -24.49 -5.62 24.56
CA HIS A 106 -24.36 -6.86 25.31
C HIS A 106 -23.02 -6.97 26.06
N ASN A 107 -22.02 -6.15 25.67
CA ASN A 107 -20.66 -6.16 26.18
C ASN A 107 -20.22 -4.73 26.54
N PRO A 108 -20.90 -4.06 27.46
CA PRO A 108 -20.56 -2.68 27.84
C PRO A 108 -19.19 -2.63 28.52
N GLY A 109 -18.31 -1.73 28.06
CA GLY A 109 -16.97 -1.56 28.60
C GLY A 109 -15.88 -2.44 27.99
N GLU A 110 -16.19 -3.29 27.01
CA GLU A 110 -15.17 -4.01 26.25
C GLU A 110 -14.27 -3.04 25.47
N THR A 111 -12.96 -3.24 25.59
CA THR A 111 -11.95 -2.38 24.96
C THR A 111 -11.67 -2.76 23.52
N ILE A 112 -12.13 -3.93 23.08
CA ILE A 112 -11.96 -4.45 21.71
C ILE A 112 -13.29 -5.00 21.23
N ILE A 113 -13.72 -4.55 20.05
CA ILE A 113 -14.89 -5.11 19.37
C ILE A 113 -14.40 -6.11 18.31
N PRO A 114 -14.86 -7.37 18.31
CA PRO A 114 -14.44 -8.38 17.35
C PRO A 114 -14.76 -8.00 15.91
N MET A 115 -13.92 -8.44 14.97
CA MET A 115 -14.10 -8.14 13.53
C MET A 115 -15.42 -8.65 12.94
N PHE A 116 -15.98 -9.73 13.49
CA PHE A 116 -17.30 -10.18 13.02
C PHE A 116 -18.43 -9.18 13.32
N ALA A 117 -18.24 -8.29 14.29
CA ALA A 117 -19.21 -7.23 14.63
C ALA A 117 -18.90 -5.90 13.92
N THR A 118 -17.61 -5.60 13.67
CA THR A 118 -17.18 -4.38 12.97
C THR A 118 -17.04 -4.55 11.46
N GLY A 119 -16.82 -5.78 10.99
CA GLY A 119 -16.40 -6.10 9.63
C GLY A 119 -14.89 -6.01 9.44
N HIS A 120 -14.37 -6.82 8.50
CA HIS A 120 -12.92 -6.90 8.22
C HIS A 120 -12.40 -5.72 7.38
N ALA A 121 -13.29 -4.89 6.83
CA ALA A 121 -12.91 -3.74 6.00
C ALA A 121 -12.76 -2.44 6.79
N THR A 122 -13.11 -2.41 8.09
CA THR A 122 -13.00 -1.20 8.90
C THR A 122 -11.55 -0.78 9.08
N ILE A 123 -11.32 0.53 9.01
CA ILE A 123 -9.98 1.11 9.18
C ILE A 123 -9.69 1.55 10.62
N TYR A 124 -10.69 1.52 11.50
CA TYR A 124 -10.59 2.03 12.87
C TYR A 124 -10.44 0.91 13.90
N GLU A 125 -9.71 1.23 14.96
CA GLU A 125 -9.90 0.55 16.24
C GLU A 125 -11.30 0.85 16.77
N TRP A 126 -11.91 -0.10 17.49
CA TRP A 126 -13.24 0.07 18.07
C TRP A 126 -13.28 -0.38 19.51
N SER A 127 -13.99 0.38 20.34
CA SER A 127 -14.22 0.06 21.75
C SER A 127 -15.66 0.32 22.15
N CYS A 128 -16.08 -0.28 23.26
CA CYS A 128 -17.40 -0.02 23.85
C CYS A 128 -17.28 1.00 24.99
N VAL A 129 -18.01 2.10 24.88
CA VAL A 129 -18.09 3.13 25.91
C VAL A 129 -19.57 3.36 26.26
N GLY A 130 -19.98 3.03 27.48
CA GLY A 130 -21.35 3.19 27.92
C GLY A 130 -22.36 2.44 27.02
N GLY A 131 -22.04 1.23 26.58
CA GLY A 131 -22.86 0.42 25.70
C GLY A 131 -22.91 0.89 24.25
N ARG A 132 -22.07 1.83 23.83
CA ARG A 132 -21.98 2.33 22.47
C ARG A 132 -20.62 1.99 21.84
N ALA A 133 -20.63 1.65 20.55
CA ALA A 133 -19.40 1.50 19.79
C ALA A 133 -18.80 2.86 19.47
N VAL A 134 -17.53 3.05 19.83
CA VAL A 134 -16.77 4.28 19.60
C VAL A 134 -15.57 3.97 18.72
N PRO A 135 -15.42 4.60 17.54
CA PRO A 135 -14.24 4.45 16.71
C PRO A 135 -13.08 5.24 17.30
N GLY A 136 -11.94 4.60 17.42
CA GLY A 136 -10.67 5.20 17.80
C GLY A 136 -9.92 5.79 16.60
N LYS A 137 -8.59 5.64 16.64
CA LYS A 137 -7.71 6.05 15.53
C LYS A 137 -7.85 5.10 14.34
N ALA A 138 -7.50 5.58 13.16
CA ALA A 138 -7.28 4.72 12.01
C ALA A 138 -5.98 3.91 12.21
N VAL A 139 -6.05 2.60 11.98
CA VAL A 139 -4.92 1.66 12.19
C VAL A 139 -4.37 1.10 10.89
N VAL A 140 -5.09 1.30 9.77
CA VAL A 140 -4.64 0.96 8.44
C VAL A 140 -4.76 2.15 7.50
N ALA A 141 -3.86 2.23 6.51
CA ALA A 141 -3.89 3.27 5.49
C ALA A 141 -4.86 2.92 4.36
N VAL A 142 -5.55 3.93 3.86
CA VAL A 142 -6.40 3.83 2.67
C VAL A 142 -5.70 4.51 1.50
N ASP A 143 -5.64 3.84 0.36
CA ASP A 143 -5.06 4.43 -0.84
C ASP A 143 -6.00 5.45 -1.50
N SER A 144 -5.50 6.17 -2.51
CA SER A 144 -6.27 7.20 -3.22
C SER A 144 -7.53 6.65 -3.93
N SER A 145 -7.60 5.34 -4.13
CA SER A 145 -8.75 4.65 -4.72
C SER A 145 -9.71 4.09 -3.67
N GLY A 146 -9.43 4.27 -2.37
CA GLY A 146 -10.31 3.88 -1.27
C GLY A 146 -10.19 2.41 -0.85
N TYR A 147 -9.05 1.75 -1.11
CA TYR A 147 -8.76 0.40 -0.65
C TYR A 147 -7.76 0.41 0.50
N ILE A 148 -7.79 -0.60 1.37
CA ILE A 148 -6.76 -0.79 2.39
C ILE A 148 -5.44 -1.08 1.68
N ALA A 149 -4.48 -0.16 1.82
CA ALA A 149 -3.26 -0.16 1.00
C ALA A 149 -2.42 -1.43 1.19
N GLU A 150 -2.30 -1.92 2.42
CA GLU A 150 -1.49 -3.09 2.77
C GLU A 150 -2.03 -4.42 2.21
N ASN A 151 -3.34 -4.47 1.88
CA ASN A 151 -3.97 -5.66 1.31
C ASN A 151 -3.63 -5.86 -0.17
N TRP A 152 -3.06 -4.86 -0.82
CA TRP A 152 -2.76 -4.88 -2.24
C TRP A 152 -1.26 -4.85 -2.48
N LYS A 153 -0.72 -5.89 -3.09
CA LYS A 153 0.71 -6.00 -3.43
C LYS A 153 0.94 -5.65 -4.89
N ALA A 154 2.01 -4.89 -5.16
CA ALA A 154 2.43 -4.60 -6.54
C ALA A 154 2.86 -5.90 -7.24
N ILE A 155 2.37 -6.11 -8.45
CA ILE A 155 2.71 -7.23 -9.31
C ILE A 155 3.81 -6.74 -10.29
N PRO A 156 5.04 -7.24 -10.16
CA PRO A 156 6.16 -6.82 -10.99
C PRO A 156 6.07 -7.30 -12.44
#